data_5c191db3f9e1e92c3c8a65cee2187c94
#
_entry.id   5c191db3f9e1e92c3c8a65cee2187c94
#
_cell.length_a   1.000
_cell.length_b   1.000
_cell.length_c   1.000
_cell.angle_alpha   90.00
_cell.angle_beta   90.00
_cell.angle_gamma   90.00
#
_symmetry.space_group_name_H-M   'P 1'
#
loop_
_entity.id
_entity.type
_entity.pdbx_description
1 polymer ?
#
loop_
_entity_poly.entity_id
_entity_poly.type
_entity_poly.pdbx_seq_one_letter_code
_entity_poly.pdbx_strand_id
1 'polypeptide(L)'
;MIRNALCAALLGAVCCAVHAQSVVGSAGLLTDAAGRVLYTFDKDGDGKSACYDQCAALWPPFVAAADARASGEHTLVTRSDGSRQWAVRGKPLYYYVGDSEAGQTTGDGRGGVWHVVRDSDKAPAEAGSYRPRDY
;
A
#
# COMPACT_ATOMS: atom_id res chain seq x y z
N MET A 1 -28.40 0.42 -57.66
CA MET A 1 -28.81 0.33 -56.24
C MET A 1 -27.57 -0.02 -55.44
N ILE A 2 -26.96 0.95 -54.82
CA ILE A 2 -25.72 0.80 -54.06
C ILE A 2 -26.11 0.71 -52.59
N ARG A 3 -25.89 -0.47 -51.96
CA ARG A 3 -26.12 -0.69 -50.54
C ARG A 3 -24.80 -0.42 -49.80
N ASN A 4 -24.72 0.76 -49.21
CA ASN A 4 -23.62 1.10 -48.28
C ASN A 4 -23.79 0.29 -46.98
N ALA A 5 -22.87 -0.64 -46.71
CA ALA A 5 -22.73 -1.25 -45.43
C ALA A 5 -21.82 -0.36 -44.55
N LEU A 6 -22.43 0.31 -43.57
CA LEU A 6 -21.68 1.01 -42.53
C LEU A 6 -21.12 -0.06 -41.57
N CYS A 7 -19.84 -0.32 -41.61
CA CYS A 7 -19.14 -0.99 -40.53
C CYS A 7 -18.95 0.01 -39.36
N ALA A 8 -19.77 -0.13 -38.33
CA ALA A 8 -19.56 0.55 -37.06
C ALA A 8 -18.45 -0.20 -36.31
N ALA A 9 -17.25 0.41 -36.29
CA ALA A 9 -16.16 -0.05 -35.44
C ALA A 9 -16.46 0.36 -34.00
N LEU A 10 -16.86 -0.59 -33.17
CA LEU A 10 -16.92 -0.43 -31.72
C LEU A 10 -15.48 -0.41 -31.18
N LEU A 11 -14.95 0.79 -30.92
CA LEU A 11 -13.76 0.92 -30.08
C LEU A 11 -14.17 0.55 -28.64
N GLY A 12 -13.89 -0.67 -28.24
CA GLY A 12 -13.94 -1.07 -26.85
C GLY A 12 -12.84 -0.34 -26.08
N ALA A 13 -13.21 0.63 -25.25
CA ALA A 13 -12.30 1.21 -24.29
C ALA A 13 -11.93 0.13 -23.27
N VAL A 14 -10.74 -0.43 -23.40
CA VAL A 14 -10.15 -1.27 -22.36
C VAL A 14 -9.82 -0.33 -21.20
N CYS A 15 -10.71 -0.26 -20.22
CA CYS A 15 -10.45 0.39 -18.96
C CYS A 15 -9.40 -0.44 -18.21
N CYS A 16 -8.12 -0.09 -18.37
CA CYS A 16 -7.07 -0.62 -17.50
C CYS A 16 -7.35 -0.11 -16.09
N ALA A 17 -7.96 -0.96 -15.26
CA ALA A 17 -8.09 -0.69 -13.85
C ALA A 17 -6.67 -0.64 -13.26
N VAL A 18 -6.18 0.56 -13.02
CA VAL A 18 -4.91 0.77 -12.31
C VAL A 18 -5.18 0.43 -10.84
N HIS A 19 -4.75 -0.75 -10.43
CA HIS A 19 -4.85 -1.14 -9.02
C HIS A 19 -3.82 -0.34 -8.23
N ALA A 20 -4.34 0.60 -7.42
CA ALA A 20 -3.52 1.49 -6.64
C ALA A 20 -2.81 0.73 -5.51
N GLN A 21 -1.51 0.53 -5.67
CA GLN A 21 -0.59 0.15 -4.60
C GLN A 21 -0.15 1.40 -3.83
N SER A 22 0.50 1.21 -2.70
CA SER A 22 1.18 2.30 -2.03
C SER A 22 2.31 2.85 -2.89
N VAL A 23 2.54 4.13 -2.78
CA VAL A 23 3.61 4.85 -3.47
C VAL A 23 4.41 5.68 -2.48
N VAL A 24 5.67 5.97 -2.82
CA VAL A 24 6.46 6.92 -2.04
C VAL A 24 6.03 8.33 -2.45
N GLY A 25 5.40 9.03 -1.52
CA GLY A 25 4.97 10.41 -1.71
C GLY A 25 6.09 11.41 -1.46
N SER A 26 5.72 12.70 -1.46
CA SER A 26 6.63 13.78 -1.04
C SER A 26 7.12 13.53 0.39
N ALA A 27 8.31 14.00 0.73
CA ALA A 27 8.97 13.77 2.01
C ALA A 27 9.33 12.30 2.32
N GLY A 28 9.31 11.40 1.33
CA GLY A 28 9.72 10.00 1.48
C GLY A 28 8.80 9.15 2.34
N LEU A 29 7.55 9.56 2.52
CA LEU A 29 6.52 8.80 3.23
C LEU A 29 5.79 7.85 2.29
N LEU A 30 5.44 6.67 2.78
CA LEU A 30 4.57 5.76 2.04
C LEU A 30 3.12 6.27 2.11
N THR A 31 2.50 6.42 0.96
CA THR A 31 1.14 6.94 0.81
C THR A 31 0.32 6.07 -0.14
N ASP A 32 -0.99 6.30 -0.18
CA ASP A 32 -1.79 5.84 -1.31
C ASP A 32 -1.62 6.79 -2.52
N ALA A 33 -2.31 6.50 -3.62
CA ALA A 33 -2.22 7.30 -4.84
C ALA A 33 -2.76 8.74 -4.66
N ALA A 34 -3.60 8.98 -3.67
CA ALA A 34 -4.14 10.31 -3.33
C ALA A 34 -3.23 11.10 -2.36
N GLY A 35 -2.13 10.52 -1.92
CA GLY A 35 -1.18 11.14 -0.99
C GLY A 35 -1.54 10.96 0.49
N ARG A 36 -2.53 10.14 0.82
CA ARG A 36 -2.84 9.80 2.21
C ARG A 36 -1.76 8.92 2.80
N VAL A 37 -1.25 9.30 3.95
CA VAL A 37 -0.15 8.61 4.63
C VAL A 37 -0.63 7.26 5.16
N LEU A 38 0.22 6.26 5.03
CA LEU A 38 0.00 4.89 5.49
C LEU A 38 0.85 4.58 6.73
N TYR A 39 0.29 3.74 7.60
CA TYR A 39 0.86 3.39 8.89
C TYR A 39 1.03 1.89 9.03
N THR A 40 1.96 1.48 9.87
CA THR A 40 2.10 0.12 10.37
C THR A 40 1.78 0.04 11.87
N PHE A 41 1.43 -1.16 12.32
CA PHE A 41 1.03 -1.45 13.68
C PHE A 41 1.96 -2.50 14.31
N ASP A 42 2.62 -2.15 15.40
CA ASP A 42 3.64 -3.00 16.03
C ASP A 42 3.10 -4.33 16.57
N LYS A 43 1.80 -4.39 16.85
CA LYS A 43 1.14 -5.61 17.33
C LYS A 43 0.75 -6.58 16.23
N ASP A 44 0.89 -6.18 14.96
CA ASP A 44 0.67 -7.08 13.84
C ASP A 44 1.78 -8.14 13.78
N GLY A 45 1.38 -9.37 13.46
CA GLY A 45 2.32 -10.42 13.09
C GLY A 45 2.81 -10.24 11.65
N ASP A 46 3.84 -10.98 11.27
CA ASP A 46 4.31 -11.01 9.90
C ASP A 46 3.24 -11.63 8.98
N GLY A 47 2.74 -10.83 8.04
CA GLY A 47 1.66 -11.22 7.16
C GLY A 47 0.30 -11.39 7.83
N LYS A 48 0.11 -10.89 9.05
CA LYS A 48 -1.17 -10.99 9.78
C LYS A 48 -1.54 -9.69 10.44
N SER A 49 -2.78 -9.24 10.22
CA SER A 49 -3.36 -8.10 10.92
C SER A 49 -3.90 -8.51 12.28
N ALA A 50 -3.65 -7.68 13.30
CA ALA A 50 -4.25 -7.76 14.64
C ALA A 50 -5.24 -6.62 14.92
N CYS A 51 -5.52 -5.76 13.92
CA CYS A 51 -6.39 -4.61 14.06
C CYS A 51 -7.76 -4.87 13.42
N TYR A 52 -8.76 -5.09 14.26
CA TYR A 52 -10.15 -5.39 13.90
C TYR A 52 -11.10 -4.54 14.74
N ASP A 53 -12.39 -4.56 14.43
CA ASP A 53 -13.47 -3.91 15.18
C ASP A 53 -13.18 -2.42 15.46
N GLN A 54 -13.13 -2.00 16.70
CA GLN A 54 -12.88 -0.60 17.07
C GLN A 54 -11.49 -0.12 16.64
N CYS A 55 -10.48 -1.00 16.64
CA CYS A 55 -9.17 -0.67 16.11
C CYS A 55 -9.26 -0.30 14.61
N ALA A 56 -9.95 -1.10 13.82
CA ALA A 56 -10.14 -0.84 12.39
C ALA A 56 -11.03 0.37 12.10
N ALA A 57 -11.89 0.76 13.04
CA ALA A 57 -12.68 1.99 12.93
C ALA A 57 -11.81 3.25 13.02
N LEU A 58 -10.76 3.23 13.85
CA LEU A 58 -9.79 4.32 13.98
C LEU A 58 -8.64 4.20 12.98
N TRP A 59 -8.27 2.99 12.65
CA TRP A 59 -7.17 2.65 11.75
C TRP A 59 -7.68 1.76 10.60
N PRO A 60 -8.39 2.34 9.62
CA PRO A 60 -8.93 1.55 8.51
C PRO A 60 -7.81 0.86 7.72
N PRO A 61 -7.98 -0.42 7.37
CA PRO A 61 -6.99 -1.11 6.56
C PRO A 61 -6.91 -0.52 5.15
N PHE A 62 -5.71 -0.50 4.58
CA PHE A 62 -5.52 -0.19 3.17
C PHE A 62 -5.93 -1.40 2.32
N VAL A 63 -7.20 -1.45 1.96
CA VAL A 63 -7.81 -2.60 1.29
C VAL A 63 -7.32 -2.68 -0.16
N ALA A 64 -6.95 -3.88 -0.59
CA ALA A 64 -6.59 -4.18 -1.96
C ALA A 64 -7.81 -4.64 -2.75
N ALA A 65 -7.82 -4.35 -4.06
CA ALA A 65 -8.83 -4.90 -4.96
C ALA A 65 -8.76 -6.43 -5.00
N ALA A 66 -9.87 -7.10 -5.33
CA ALA A 66 -9.95 -8.56 -5.31
C ALA A 66 -8.95 -9.25 -6.26
N ASP A 67 -8.60 -8.58 -7.36
CA ASP A 67 -7.65 -9.05 -8.36
C ASP A 67 -6.23 -8.47 -8.20
N ALA A 68 -5.97 -7.74 -7.11
CA ALA A 68 -4.66 -7.21 -6.82
C ALA A 68 -3.62 -8.33 -6.66
N ARG A 69 -2.40 -8.06 -7.10
CA ARG A 69 -1.29 -9.02 -7.05
C ARG A 69 -0.12 -8.42 -6.30
N ALA A 70 0.54 -9.25 -5.48
CA ALA A 70 1.79 -8.89 -4.85
C ALA A 70 2.86 -8.58 -5.90
N SER A 71 3.68 -7.56 -5.63
CA SER A 71 4.76 -7.13 -6.52
C SER A 71 5.87 -6.46 -5.71
N GLY A 72 7.10 -6.94 -5.85
CA GLY A 72 8.25 -6.40 -5.12
C GLY A 72 8.06 -6.47 -3.61
N GLU A 73 8.17 -5.34 -2.94
CA GLU A 73 7.99 -5.22 -1.47
C GLU A 73 6.52 -5.20 -1.04
N HIS A 74 5.59 -5.03 -1.99
CA HIS A 74 4.16 -5.02 -1.72
C HIS A 74 3.62 -6.43 -1.70
N THR A 75 3.07 -6.81 -0.56
CA THR A 75 2.44 -8.10 -0.33
C THR A 75 0.96 -7.93 0.01
N LEU A 76 0.25 -9.02 0.11
CA LEU A 76 -1.18 -9.04 0.40
C LEU A 76 -1.43 -9.89 1.64
N VAL A 77 -2.24 -9.38 2.53
CA VAL A 77 -2.68 -10.05 3.75
C VAL A 77 -4.17 -10.31 3.63
N THR A 78 -4.58 -11.55 3.92
CA THR A 78 -6.01 -11.88 4.01
C THR A 78 -6.49 -11.63 5.42
N ARG A 79 -7.50 -10.78 5.55
CA ARG A 79 -8.15 -10.47 6.83
C ARG A 79 -9.16 -11.55 7.19
N SER A 80 -9.60 -11.57 8.46
CA SER A 80 -10.55 -12.57 8.95
C SER A 80 -11.92 -12.55 8.25
N ASP A 81 -12.30 -11.42 7.64
CA ASP A 81 -13.54 -11.26 6.86
C ASP A 81 -13.38 -11.70 5.39
N GLY A 82 -12.21 -12.17 4.98
CA GLY A 82 -11.88 -12.55 3.61
C GLY A 82 -11.41 -11.39 2.72
N SER A 83 -11.48 -10.14 3.18
CA SER A 83 -10.90 -9.01 2.46
C SER A 83 -9.38 -9.09 2.43
N ARG A 84 -8.77 -8.44 1.45
CA ARG A 84 -7.32 -8.41 1.28
C ARG A 84 -6.81 -7.01 1.58
N GLN A 85 -5.73 -6.94 2.31
CA GLN A 85 -5.09 -5.71 2.74
C GLN A 85 -3.68 -5.63 2.17
N TRP A 86 -3.31 -4.47 1.65
CA TRP A 86 -1.93 -4.21 1.26
C TRP A 86 -0.99 -4.24 2.46
N ALA A 87 0.17 -4.78 2.24
CA ALA A 87 1.26 -4.80 3.20
C ALA A 87 2.57 -4.43 2.49
N VAL A 88 3.52 -3.90 3.22
CA VAL A 88 4.87 -3.66 2.75
C VAL A 88 5.84 -4.49 3.57
N ARG A 89 6.66 -5.31 2.92
CA ARG A 89 7.60 -6.22 3.60
C ARG A 89 6.94 -7.07 4.69
N GLY A 90 5.72 -7.54 4.42
CA GLY A 90 4.94 -8.35 5.35
C GLY A 90 4.20 -7.57 6.45
N LYS A 91 4.34 -6.24 6.51
CA LYS A 91 3.66 -5.39 7.50
C LYS A 91 2.38 -4.81 6.91
N PRO A 92 1.19 -5.16 7.45
CA PRO A 92 -0.08 -4.62 7.00
C PRO A 92 -0.11 -3.09 7.08
N LEU A 93 -0.74 -2.46 6.11
CA LEU A 93 -0.83 -1.01 5.98
C LEU A 93 -2.23 -0.50 6.34
N TYR A 94 -2.27 0.63 7.04
CA TYR A 94 -3.48 1.25 7.56
C TYR A 94 -3.52 2.74 7.25
N TYR A 95 -4.74 3.28 7.21
CA TYR A 95 -4.99 4.72 7.35
C TYR A 95 -5.20 5.10 8.81
N TYR A 96 -5.13 6.39 9.09
CA TYR A 96 -5.57 6.96 10.35
C TYR A 96 -6.73 7.93 10.11
N VAL A 97 -7.83 7.74 10.83
CA VAL A 97 -9.06 8.58 10.63
C VAL A 97 -8.85 10.03 11.02
N GLY A 98 -7.87 10.32 11.89
CA GLY A 98 -7.52 11.69 12.28
C GLY A 98 -6.81 12.49 11.20
N ASP A 99 -6.28 11.81 10.16
CA ASP A 99 -5.67 12.47 9.01
C ASP A 99 -6.76 12.87 8.01
N SER A 100 -7.02 14.17 7.89
CA SER A 100 -8.07 14.72 7.02
C SER A 100 -7.57 15.13 5.64
N GLU A 101 -6.27 15.30 5.47
CA GLU A 101 -5.64 15.77 4.24
C GLU A 101 -4.42 14.93 3.86
N ALA A 102 -4.06 14.98 2.57
CA ALA A 102 -2.84 14.36 2.07
C ALA A 102 -1.60 14.87 2.82
N GLY A 103 -0.67 13.98 3.13
CA GLY A 103 0.57 14.31 3.81
C GLY A 103 0.49 14.49 5.33
N GLN A 104 -0.70 14.48 5.92
CA GLN A 104 -0.84 14.53 7.38
C GLN A 104 -0.33 13.23 8.03
N THR A 105 0.32 13.39 9.18
CA THR A 105 0.93 12.31 9.96
C THR A 105 0.51 12.36 11.43
N THR A 106 -0.73 12.73 11.69
CA THR A 106 -1.22 12.92 13.07
C THR A 106 -1.32 11.62 13.87
N GLY A 107 -1.25 10.48 13.18
CA GLY A 107 -1.24 9.15 13.79
C GLY A 107 0.15 8.64 14.18
N ASP A 108 1.22 9.27 13.70
CA ASP A 108 2.58 8.79 13.95
C ASP A 108 2.95 8.82 15.44
N GLY A 109 3.43 7.69 15.94
CA GLY A 109 3.81 7.52 17.34
C GLY A 109 2.65 7.30 18.31
N ARG A 110 1.40 7.21 17.85
CA ARG A 110 0.26 7.01 18.73
C ARG A 110 0.36 5.70 19.51
N GLY A 111 0.16 5.80 20.81
CA GLY A 111 0.27 4.67 21.72
C GLY A 111 1.66 4.00 21.72
N GLY A 112 2.64 4.58 21.05
CA GLY A 112 3.96 3.99 20.83
C GLY A 112 3.98 2.77 19.91
N VAL A 113 2.86 2.45 19.25
CA VAL A 113 2.69 1.22 18.44
C VAL A 113 2.28 1.48 16.98
N TRP A 114 1.98 2.74 16.64
CA TRP A 114 1.63 3.15 15.29
C TRP A 114 2.70 4.03 14.69
N HIS A 115 3.13 3.71 13.46
CA HIS A 115 4.25 4.39 12.82
C HIS A 115 3.97 4.66 11.35
N VAL A 116 4.37 5.84 10.86
CA VAL A 116 4.49 6.09 9.41
C VAL A 116 5.56 5.17 8.82
N VAL A 117 5.45 4.89 7.54
CA VAL A 117 6.46 4.12 6.80
C VAL A 117 7.27 5.09 5.95
N ARG A 118 8.57 5.05 6.08
CA ARG A 118 9.50 5.86 5.30
C ARG A 118 10.24 5.02 4.29
N ASP A 119 10.58 5.60 3.15
CA ASP A 119 11.45 4.93 2.17
C ASP A 119 12.82 4.61 2.76
N SER A 120 13.31 5.44 3.68
CA SER A 120 14.55 5.20 4.44
C SER A 120 14.49 3.97 5.35
N ASP A 121 13.30 3.48 5.68
CA ASP A 121 13.12 2.26 6.48
C ASP A 121 13.36 0.99 5.66
N LYS A 122 13.48 1.15 4.34
CA LYS A 122 13.93 0.10 3.46
C LYS A 122 15.36 -0.28 3.87
N ALA A 123 15.55 -1.56 4.26
CA ALA A 123 16.89 -2.05 4.50
C ALA A 123 17.78 -1.74 3.29
N PRO A 124 18.98 -1.19 3.46
CA PRO A 124 19.86 -0.98 2.33
C PRO A 124 19.98 -2.32 1.60
N ALA A 125 19.69 -2.31 0.29
CA ALA A 125 20.03 -3.42 -0.57
C ALA A 125 21.48 -3.73 -0.24
N GLU A 126 21.76 -4.92 0.26
CA GLU A 126 23.04 -5.31 0.85
C GLU A 126 24.18 -4.57 0.16
N ALA A 127 24.78 -3.62 0.88
CA ALA A 127 26.00 -2.98 0.41
C ALA A 127 26.98 -4.11 0.19
N GLY A 128 27.25 -4.39 -1.08
CA GLY A 128 28.12 -5.50 -1.49
C GLY A 128 29.36 -5.47 -0.61
N SER A 129 29.66 -6.59 0.01
CA SER A 129 30.73 -6.78 0.98
C SER A 129 31.98 -6.07 0.50
N TYR A 130 32.27 -4.92 1.08
CA TYR A 130 33.59 -4.30 0.96
C TYR A 130 34.58 -5.25 1.66
N ARG A 131 35.28 -6.05 0.88
CA ARG A 131 36.47 -6.73 1.33
C ARG A 131 37.62 -5.73 1.28
N PRO A 132 38.17 -5.30 2.43
CA PRO A 132 39.44 -4.59 2.43
C PRO A 132 40.46 -5.50 1.73
N ARG A 133 41.10 -4.96 0.72
CA ARG A 133 42.30 -5.62 0.17
C ARG A 133 43.42 -5.43 1.19
N ASP A 134 43.86 -6.52 1.77
CA ASP A 134 45.09 -6.54 2.55
C ASP A 134 46.24 -6.15 1.60
N TYR A 135 46.98 -5.14 2.00
CA TYR A 135 48.25 -4.77 1.40
C TYR A 135 49.38 -5.62 2.01
#